data_c27ee22f630a9d43dbab8d5f56f767f1
#
_entry.id   c27ee22f630a9d43dbab8d5f56f767f1
#
_cell.length_a   1.000
_cell.length_b   1.000
_cell.length_c   1.000
_cell.angle_alpha   90.00
_cell.angle_beta   90.00
_cell.angle_gamma   90.00
#
_symmetry.space_group_name_H-M   'P 1'
#
loop_
_entity.id
_entity.type
_entity.pdbx_description
1 polymer ?
#
loop_
_entity_poly.entity_id
_entity_poly.type
_entity_poly.pdbx_seq_one_letter_code
_entity_poly.pdbx_strand_id
1 'polypeptide(L)'
;MRFLFALLTLFIAMQIYAQSDETKSKITFIAPLYELQFPIADMKTDFGANSNLGLELSLINDNNIYLSMSGSFLFGSRVKDTTILDHLMDNNYNIIDNNGQIAEILLNQRGFNTNLKLGYHYPIIHENSGLLVYASIGFHQHKINIDVKNSNVPQLDTENKKMYDQLAAGMSTSAFMGYINISKKSGIHFYTGFELMRAFSYNQRTYNHIVGGPIEKMRNDSFLGFKFGWIVPISKRSTRDFYYF
;
A
#
# COMPACT_ATOMS: atom_id res chain seq x y z
N MET A 1 11.89 3.53 -14.73
CA MET A 1 13.10 2.73 -14.36
C MET A 1 14.28 3.58 -13.89
N ARG A 2 14.71 4.64 -14.58
CA ARG A 2 15.86 5.47 -14.17
C ARG A 2 15.70 6.14 -12.81
N PHE A 3 14.50 6.62 -12.46
CA PHE A 3 14.21 7.24 -11.15
C PHE A 3 14.26 6.23 -9.97
N LEU A 4 13.81 5.00 -10.18
CA LEU A 4 13.85 3.96 -9.14
C LEU A 4 15.30 3.56 -8.82
N PHE A 5 16.16 3.51 -9.85
CA PHE A 5 17.59 3.23 -9.70
C PHE A 5 18.31 4.36 -8.95
N ALA A 6 17.98 5.61 -9.25
CA ALA A 6 18.55 6.78 -8.55
C ALA A 6 18.13 6.82 -7.06
N LEU A 7 16.91 6.44 -6.74
CA LEU A 7 16.43 6.37 -5.35
C LEU A 7 17.12 5.23 -4.59
N LEU A 8 17.32 4.08 -5.23
CA LEU A 8 18.01 2.93 -4.65
C LEU A 8 19.49 3.24 -4.40
N THR A 9 20.16 3.92 -5.34
CA THR A 9 21.57 4.35 -5.19
C THR A 9 21.73 5.42 -4.11
N LEU A 10 20.77 6.34 -3.96
CA LEU A 10 20.78 7.35 -2.89
C LEU A 10 20.62 6.67 -1.52
N PHE A 11 19.75 5.66 -1.42
CA PHE A 11 19.55 4.90 -0.18
C PHE A 11 20.79 4.06 0.20
N ILE A 12 21.45 3.45 -0.78
CA ILE A 12 22.71 2.72 -0.59
C ILE A 12 23.84 3.69 -0.22
N ALA A 13 23.94 4.87 -0.83
CA ALA A 13 24.92 5.89 -0.49
C ALA A 13 24.74 6.41 0.94
N MET A 14 23.52 6.61 1.41
CA MET A 14 23.23 6.97 2.82
C MET A 14 23.71 5.89 3.81
N GLN A 15 23.70 4.63 3.44
CA GLN A 15 24.20 3.53 4.27
C GLN A 15 25.74 3.56 4.42
N ILE A 16 26.47 4.04 3.38
CA ILE A 16 27.95 4.07 3.37
C ILE A 16 28.47 5.21 4.24
N TYR A 17 27.80 6.37 4.27
CA TYR A 17 28.18 7.52 5.14
C TYR A 17 27.90 7.28 6.63
N ALA A 18 27.15 6.24 6.99
CA ALA A 18 26.77 5.92 8.35
C ALA A 18 27.81 5.05 9.10
N GLN A 19 29.04 4.92 8.64
CA GLN A 19 30.05 3.98 9.18
C GLN A 19 31.02 4.57 10.21
N SER A 20 30.76 5.70 10.84
CA SER A 20 31.63 6.22 11.92
C SER A 20 30.81 6.49 13.18
N ASP A 21 30.88 5.63 14.11
CA ASP A 21 31.04 5.71 15.57
C ASP A 21 30.40 4.52 16.29
N GLU A 22 31.26 3.80 17.01
CA GLU A 22 30.85 2.74 17.94
C GLU A 22 30.13 3.37 19.12
N THR A 23 28.87 2.98 19.37
CA THR A 23 28.21 2.79 20.67
C THR A 23 26.70 2.86 20.70
N LYS A 24 25.99 3.30 19.65
CA LYS A 24 24.52 3.19 19.59
C LYS A 24 24.10 2.31 18.43
N SER A 25 23.19 1.39 18.67
CA SER A 25 22.86 0.35 17.68
C SER A 25 21.83 0.83 16.67
N LYS A 26 22.29 1.22 15.49
CA LYS A 26 21.40 1.35 14.31
C LYS A 26 20.65 0.05 14.08
N ILE A 27 19.34 0.13 13.94
CA ILE A 27 18.50 -1.03 13.67
C ILE A 27 17.98 -0.91 12.25
N THR A 28 18.42 -1.83 11.38
CA THR A 28 17.85 -1.98 10.03
C THR A 28 17.02 -3.25 9.99
N PHE A 29 15.84 -3.17 9.41
CA PHE A 29 14.95 -4.32 9.31
C PHE A 29 14.11 -4.30 8.04
N ILE A 30 13.67 -5.49 7.63
CA ILE A 30 12.62 -5.69 6.64
C ILE A 30 11.36 -6.08 7.40
N ALA A 31 10.21 -5.57 6.98
CA ALA A 31 8.94 -5.95 7.56
C ALA A 31 7.91 -6.27 6.46
N PRO A 32 7.51 -7.55 6.30
CA PRO A 32 6.22 -7.87 5.71
C PRO A 32 5.14 -7.13 6.47
N LEU A 33 4.26 -6.44 5.77
CA LEU A 33 3.20 -5.66 6.37
C LEU A 33 1.83 -6.07 5.85
N TYR A 34 0.86 -6.02 6.73
CA TYR A 34 -0.55 -6.14 6.42
C TYR A 34 -1.31 -4.97 7.00
N GLU A 35 -2.27 -4.45 6.26
CA GLU A 35 -3.10 -3.36 6.71
C GLU A 35 -4.55 -3.61 6.29
N LEU A 36 -5.45 -3.57 7.27
CA LEU A 36 -6.89 -3.55 7.04
C LEU A 36 -7.32 -2.08 6.93
N GLN A 37 -7.88 -1.70 5.79
CA GLN A 37 -8.23 -0.32 5.48
C GLN A 37 -9.74 -0.13 5.38
N PHE A 38 -10.22 0.97 5.95
CA PHE A 38 -11.59 1.44 5.90
C PHE A 38 -11.63 2.71 5.07
N PRO A 39 -12.22 2.68 3.86
CA PRO A 39 -12.35 3.86 3.03
C PRO A 39 -13.18 4.95 3.70
N ILE A 40 -12.72 6.19 3.56
CA ILE A 40 -13.40 7.41 3.95
C ILE A 40 -13.40 8.39 2.77
N ALA A 41 -14.09 9.52 2.88
CA ALA A 41 -14.26 10.50 1.79
C ALA A 41 -14.78 9.85 0.50
N ASP A 42 -14.25 10.22 -0.68
CA ASP A 42 -14.75 9.74 -1.99
C ASP A 42 -14.65 8.21 -2.14
N MET A 43 -13.65 7.59 -1.52
CA MET A 43 -13.50 6.13 -1.57
C MET A 43 -14.62 5.36 -0.88
N LYS A 44 -15.31 5.97 0.12
CA LYS A 44 -16.38 5.32 0.86
C LYS A 44 -17.62 5.05 -0.01
N THR A 45 -17.84 5.87 -1.01
CA THR A 45 -18.97 5.71 -1.94
C THR A 45 -18.76 4.51 -2.85
N ASP A 46 -17.53 4.31 -3.32
CA ASP A 46 -17.22 3.35 -4.37
C ASP A 46 -16.77 2.00 -3.83
N PHE A 47 -16.13 1.99 -2.63
CA PHE A 47 -15.53 0.79 -2.07
C PHE A 47 -15.92 0.54 -0.61
N GLY A 48 -15.88 -0.75 -0.22
CA GLY A 48 -15.93 -1.16 1.17
C GLY A 48 -14.53 -1.36 1.77
N ALA A 49 -14.47 -1.99 2.94
CA ALA A 49 -13.20 -2.33 3.57
C ALA A 49 -12.35 -3.18 2.61
N ASN A 50 -11.05 -2.91 2.61
CA ASN A 50 -10.06 -3.58 1.78
C ASN A 50 -8.83 -3.95 2.60
N SER A 51 -7.94 -4.71 2.00
CA SER A 51 -6.68 -5.14 2.59
C SER A 51 -5.51 -4.66 1.75
N ASN A 52 -4.39 -4.42 2.42
CA ASN A 52 -3.15 -3.99 1.82
C ASN A 52 -2.01 -4.87 2.34
N LEU A 53 -1.29 -5.54 1.44
CA LEU A 53 -0.18 -6.44 1.76
C LEU A 53 1.09 -5.93 1.09
N GLY A 54 2.19 -5.89 1.81
CA GLY A 54 3.41 -5.36 1.25
C GLY A 54 4.68 -5.67 2.01
N LEU A 55 5.72 -4.96 1.64
CA LEU A 55 7.04 -5.02 2.24
C LEU A 55 7.52 -3.61 2.58
N GLU A 56 8.26 -3.53 3.65
CA GLU A 56 8.86 -2.31 4.16
C GLU A 56 10.32 -2.55 4.49
N LEU A 57 11.19 -1.63 4.08
CA LEU A 57 12.58 -1.55 4.49
C LEU A 57 12.75 -0.33 5.38
N SER A 58 13.23 -0.52 6.59
CA SER A 58 13.28 0.51 7.63
C SER A 58 14.61 0.59 8.32
N LEU A 59 14.92 1.79 8.78
CA LEU A 59 16.08 2.14 9.57
C LEU A 59 15.65 2.98 10.77
N ILE A 60 16.06 2.61 11.96
CA ILE A 60 16.03 3.46 13.15
C ILE A 60 17.48 3.81 13.48
N ASN A 61 17.81 5.11 13.46
CA ASN A 61 19.16 5.57 13.78
C ASN A 61 19.35 5.74 15.29
N ASP A 62 20.56 6.09 15.69
CA ASP A 62 20.97 6.30 17.09
C ASP A 62 20.19 7.44 17.79
N ASN A 63 19.63 8.36 17.04
CA ASN A 63 18.80 9.47 17.53
C ASN A 63 17.30 9.11 17.52
N ASN A 64 16.94 7.83 17.37
CA ASN A 64 15.57 7.34 17.27
C ASN A 64 14.79 7.87 16.06
N ILE A 65 15.46 8.45 15.06
CA ILE A 65 14.81 8.84 13.82
C ILE A 65 14.50 7.58 13.02
N TYR A 66 13.23 7.42 12.66
CA TYR A 66 12.72 6.36 11.83
C TYR A 66 12.68 6.82 10.38
N LEU A 67 13.34 6.09 9.49
CA LEU A 67 13.30 6.28 8.06
C LEU A 67 12.89 4.96 7.39
N SER A 68 11.93 5.00 6.47
CA SER A 68 11.46 3.80 5.82
C SER A 68 10.99 4.05 4.39
N MET A 69 11.05 2.98 3.60
CA MET A 69 10.43 2.91 2.29
C MET A 69 9.58 1.63 2.22
N SER A 70 8.38 1.73 1.66
CA SER A 70 7.47 0.59 1.53
C SER A 70 6.82 0.54 0.17
N GLY A 71 6.50 -0.69 -0.26
CA GLY A 71 5.65 -0.99 -1.39
C GLY A 71 4.60 -2.00 -0.99
N SER A 72 3.35 -1.78 -1.39
CA SER A 72 2.25 -2.65 -1.00
C SER A 72 1.17 -2.73 -2.08
N PHE A 73 0.47 -3.85 -2.11
CA PHE A 73 -0.60 -4.17 -3.02
C PHE A 73 -1.95 -4.12 -2.30
N LEU A 74 -2.87 -3.35 -2.85
CA LEU A 74 -4.22 -3.16 -2.34
C LEU A 74 -5.17 -4.11 -3.04
N PHE A 75 -6.03 -4.79 -2.26
CA PHE A 75 -7.05 -5.67 -2.77
C PHE A 75 -8.30 -5.64 -1.90
N GLY A 76 -9.46 -5.68 -2.54
CA GLY A 76 -10.77 -5.70 -1.89
C GLY A 76 -11.81 -6.32 -2.81
N SER A 77 -12.76 -7.03 -2.24
CA SER A 77 -13.87 -7.65 -2.96
C SER A 77 -15.17 -6.85 -2.87
N ARG A 78 -15.18 -5.77 -2.10
CA ARG A 78 -16.39 -4.95 -1.88
C ARG A 78 -16.33 -3.68 -2.71
N VAL A 79 -16.75 -3.79 -3.97
CA VAL A 79 -17.04 -2.64 -4.84
C VAL A 79 -18.52 -2.32 -4.66
N LYS A 80 -18.83 -1.08 -4.32
CA LYS A 80 -20.21 -0.59 -4.10
C LYS A 80 -20.78 0.06 -5.36
N ASP A 81 -19.92 0.72 -6.15
CA ASP A 81 -20.32 1.31 -7.41
C ASP A 81 -20.44 0.21 -8.46
N THR A 82 -21.65 -0.34 -8.59
CA THR A 82 -22.01 -1.32 -9.64
C THR A 82 -22.55 -0.67 -10.88
N THR A 83 -22.84 0.64 -10.84
CA THR A 83 -23.46 1.39 -11.97
C THR A 83 -22.54 1.51 -13.17
N ILE A 84 -21.25 1.21 -13.01
CA ILE A 84 -20.27 1.22 -14.11
C ILE A 84 -20.65 0.26 -15.26
N LEU A 85 -21.48 -0.75 -15.01
CA LEU A 85 -21.91 -1.75 -15.99
C LEU A 85 -23.39 -1.67 -16.36
N ASP A 86 -24.16 -0.70 -15.83
CA ASP A 86 -25.61 -0.64 -16.00
C ASP A 86 -26.04 -0.63 -17.48
N HIS A 87 -25.28 0.01 -18.34
CA HIS A 87 -25.56 0.08 -19.78
C HIS A 87 -25.34 -1.25 -20.54
N LEU A 88 -24.71 -2.24 -19.92
CA LEU A 88 -24.56 -3.61 -20.44
C LEU A 88 -25.66 -4.54 -19.94
N MET A 89 -26.48 -4.09 -18.99
CA MET A 89 -27.53 -4.90 -18.36
C MET A 89 -28.82 -4.88 -19.19
N ASP A 90 -29.50 -6.00 -19.21
CA ASP A 90 -30.85 -6.13 -19.74
C ASP A 90 -31.89 -5.54 -18.76
N ASN A 91 -33.19 -5.63 -19.14
CA ASN A 91 -34.30 -5.17 -18.30
C ASN A 91 -34.41 -5.92 -16.95
N ASN A 92 -33.75 -7.05 -16.80
CA ASN A 92 -33.73 -7.88 -15.60
C ASN A 92 -32.43 -7.70 -14.80
N TYR A 93 -31.61 -6.69 -15.12
CA TYR A 93 -30.31 -6.41 -14.51
C TYR A 93 -29.27 -7.53 -14.71
N ASN A 94 -29.38 -8.31 -15.80
CA ASN A 94 -28.39 -9.32 -16.17
C ASN A 94 -27.53 -8.85 -17.33
N ILE A 95 -26.27 -9.27 -17.33
CA ILE A 95 -25.38 -9.13 -18.48
C ILE A 95 -25.35 -10.47 -19.19
N ILE A 96 -25.67 -10.47 -20.50
CA ILE A 96 -25.76 -11.66 -21.30
C ILE A 96 -24.45 -11.85 -22.09
N ASP A 97 -23.95 -13.08 -22.07
CA ASP A 97 -22.76 -13.45 -22.84
C ASP A 97 -23.09 -13.71 -24.32
N ASN A 98 -22.07 -13.95 -25.13
CA ASN A 98 -22.26 -14.25 -26.56
C ASN A 98 -22.95 -15.60 -26.86
N ASN A 99 -23.16 -16.45 -25.85
CA ASN A 99 -23.89 -17.71 -25.95
C ASN A 99 -25.36 -17.57 -25.50
N GLY A 100 -25.80 -16.37 -25.12
CA GLY A 100 -27.14 -16.12 -24.60
C GLY A 100 -27.32 -16.54 -23.13
N GLN A 101 -26.25 -16.77 -22.39
CA GLN A 101 -26.28 -17.12 -20.98
C GLN A 101 -26.00 -15.89 -20.10
N ILE A 102 -26.47 -15.92 -18.84
CA ILE A 102 -26.20 -14.88 -17.87
C ILE A 102 -24.71 -14.98 -17.49
N ALA A 103 -23.98 -13.89 -17.68
CA ALA A 103 -22.57 -13.79 -17.33
C ALA A 103 -22.38 -13.53 -15.83
N GLU A 104 -21.49 -14.28 -15.20
CA GLU A 104 -21.04 -14.03 -13.84
C GLU A 104 -19.89 -13.03 -13.87
N ILE A 105 -20.10 -11.84 -13.29
CA ILE A 105 -19.12 -10.77 -13.26
C ILE A 105 -18.81 -10.40 -11.82
N LEU A 106 -17.51 -10.42 -11.47
CA LEU A 106 -17.02 -10.04 -10.16
C LEU A 106 -16.26 -8.71 -10.27
N LEU A 107 -16.65 -7.74 -9.45
CA LEU A 107 -15.97 -6.47 -9.31
C LEU A 107 -15.07 -6.50 -8.07
N ASN A 108 -13.79 -6.23 -8.26
CA ASN A 108 -12.80 -6.21 -7.19
C ASN A 108 -12.00 -4.92 -7.22
N GLN A 109 -11.67 -4.39 -6.07
CA GLN A 109 -10.70 -3.32 -5.96
C GLN A 109 -9.27 -3.89 -6.08
N ARG A 110 -8.43 -3.24 -6.87
CA ARG A 110 -7.00 -3.54 -7.01
C ARG A 110 -6.23 -2.24 -7.05
N GLY A 111 -5.03 -2.26 -6.48
CA GLY A 111 -4.17 -1.08 -6.49
C GLY A 111 -2.80 -1.37 -5.92
N PHE A 112 -1.97 -0.35 -5.88
CA PHE A 112 -0.70 -0.41 -5.18
C PHE A 112 -0.36 0.93 -4.54
N ASN A 113 0.48 0.88 -3.52
CA ASN A 113 1.01 2.03 -2.81
C ASN A 113 2.52 1.94 -2.74
N THR A 114 3.20 3.07 -2.89
CA THR A 114 4.61 3.22 -2.54
C THR A 114 4.76 4.43 -1.63
N ASN A 115 5.50 4.30 -0.55
CA ASN A 115 5.62 5.37 0.44
C ASN A 115 7.07 5.50 0.92
N LEU A 116 7.49 6.75 1.11
CA LEU A 116 8.66 7.12 1.89
C LEU A 116 8.18 7.70 3.22
N LYS A 117 8.72 7.21 4.31
CA LYS A 117 8.27 7.49 5.66
C LYS A 117 9.40 8.12 6.46
N LEU A 118 9.06 9.14 7.22
CA LEU A 118 9.95 9.78 8.18
C LEU A 118 9.22 9.91 9.51
N GLY A 119 9.87 9.52 10.60
CA GLY A 119 9.25 9.51 11.90
C GLY A 119 10.21 9.45 13.05
N TYR A 120 9.66 9.16 14.21
CA TYR A 120 10.39 9.06 15.44
C TYR A 120 9.93 7.88 16.28
N HIS A 121 10.88 7.16 16.84
CA HIS A 121 10.65 6.09 17.80
C HIS A 121 10.86 6.63 19.22
N TYR A 122 9.82 6.61 20.03
CA TYR A 122 9.88 6.97 21.45
C TYR A 122 10.03 5.69 22.28
N PRO A 123 11.21 5.40 22.82
CA PRO A 123 11.43 4.23 23.68
C PRO A 123 10.66 4.43 25.00
N ILE A 124 9.78 3.47 25.36
CA ILE A 124 8.96 3.57 26.57
C ILE A 124 9.23 2.40 27.50
N ILE A 125 9.25 1.16 26.98
CA ILE A 125 9.37 -0.05 27.78
C ILE A 125 10.82 -0.52 27.82
N HIS A 126 11.49 -0.53 26.68
CA HIS A 126 12.91 -0.87 26.51
C HIS A 126 13.51 0.05 25.43
N GLU A 127 14.84 0.08 25.32
CA GLU A 127 15.56 0.92 24.36
C GLU A 127 15.03 0.84 22.91
N ASN A 128 14.50 -0.34 22.51
CA ASN A 128 14.06 -0.61 21.16
C ASN A 128 12.54 -0.93 21.07
N SER A 129 11.79 -0.64 22.14
CA SER A 129 10.35 -0.91 22.20
C SER A 129 9.60 0.29 22.75
N GLY A 130 8.61 0.77 22.02
CA GLY A 130 7.88 1.97 22.41
C GLY A 130 6.90 2.47 21.37
N LEU A 131 6.62 3.76 21.42
CA LEU A 131 5.73 4.43 20.47
C LEU A 131 6.49 4.72 19.17
N LEU A 132 5.89 4.37 18.03
CA LEU A 132 6.36 4.76 16.71
C LEU A 132 5.36 5.73 16.09
N VAL A 133 5.84 6.91 15.70
CA VAL A 133 5.05 7.90 14.97
C VAL A 133 5.79 8.28 13.70
N TYR A 134 5.10 8.25 12.56
CA TYR A 134 5.68 8.72 11.31
C TYR A 134 4.66 9.43 10.42
N ALA A 135 5.18 10.30 9.55
CA ALA A 135 4.48 10.81 8.38
C ALA A 135 5.08 10.20 7.11
N SER A 136 4.30 10.13 6.05
CA SER A 136 4.78 9.66 4.76
C SER A 136 4.31 10.52 3.60
N ILE A 137 5.09 10.44 2.53
CA ILE A 137 4.69 10.87 1.19
C ILE A 137 4.84 9.68 0.26
N GLY A 138 3.97 9.59 -0.74
CA GLY A 138 3.99 8.44 -1.61
C GLY A 138 3.15 8.60 -2.86
N PHE A 139 2.92 7.47 -3.49
CA PHE A 139 2.08 7.33 -4.66
C PHE A 139 1.03 6.25 -4.40
N HIS A 140 -0.20 6.55 -4.71
CA HIS A 140 -1.36 5.66 -4.60
C HIS A 140 -2.01 5.48 -5.96
N GLN A 141 -2.32 4.24 -6.29
CA GLN A 141 -3.08 3.90 -7.49
C GLN A 141 -4.09 2.81 -7.16
N HIS A 142 -5.30 2.96 -7.68
CA HIS A 142 -6.34 1.94 -7.57
C HIS A 142 -7.21 1.91 -8.82
N LYS A 143 -7.93 0.79 -8.99
CA LYS A 143 -8.92 0.60 -10.05
C LYS A 143 -9.96 -0.45 -9.64
N ILE A 144 -11.05 -0.48 -10.37
CA ILE A 144 -12.01 -1.59 -10.35
C ILE A 144 -11.53 -2.65 -11.33
N ASN A 145 -11.22 -3.83 -10.83
CA ASN A 145 -10.90 -5.00 -11.65
C ASN A 145 -12.19 -5.76 -11.96
N ILE A 146 -12.53 -5.83 -13.22
CA ILE A 146 -13.72 -6.54 -13.74
C ILE A 146 -13.28 -7.93 -14.15
N ASP A 147 -13.75 -8.94 -13.43
CA ASP A 147 -13.41 -10.35 -13.66
C ASP A 147 -14.65 -11.08 -14.17
N VAL A 148 -14.63 -11.48 -15.44
CA VAL A 148 -15.72 -12.23 -16.09
C VAL A 148 -15.40 -13.71 -15.93
N LYS A 149 -16.27 -14.45 -15.22
CA LYS A 149 -16.12 -15.87 -14.91
C LYS A 149 -16.84 -16.73 -15.92
N ASN A 150 -16.12 -17.71 -16.51
CA ASN A 150 -16.70 -18.77 -17.35
C ASN A 150 -17.62 -18.28 -18.49
N SER A 151 -17.50 -17.01 -18.88
CA SER A 151 -18.37 -16.35 -19.87
C SER A 151 -17.53 -15.52 -20.82
N ASN A 152 -18.02 -15.32 -22.04
CA ASN A 152 -17.39 -14.43 -23.00
C ASN A 152 -18.33 -13.25 -23.30
N VAL A 153 -17.99 -12.09 -22.73
CA VAL A 153 -18.69 -10.82 -22.94
C VAL A 153 -17.76 -9.91 -23.74
N PRO A 154 -17.94 -9.77 -25.07
CA PRO A 154 -17.03 -9.03 -25.93
C PRO A 154 -16.84 -7.56 -25.52
N GLN A 155 -17.88 -6.95 -24.93
CA GLN A 155 -17.84 -5.59 -24.39
C GLN A 155 -16.92 -5.44 -23.17
N LEU A 156 -16.56 -6.57 -22.53
CA LEU A 156 -15.67 -6.63 -21.38
C LEU A 156 -14.37 -7.41 -21.69
N ASP A 157 -13.87 -7.31 -22.89
CA ASP A 157 -12.55 -7.82 -23.25
C ASP A 157 -11.43 -7.01 -22.57
N THR A 158 -10.18 -7.41 -22.74
CA THR A 158 -9.04 -6.79 -22.04
C THR A 158 -8.88 -5.31 -22.33
N GLU A 159 -9.19 -4.86 -23.54
CA GLU A 159 -9.06 -3.45 -23.93
C GLU A 159 -10.30 -2.64 -23.49
N ASN A 160 -11.50 -3.18 -23.70
CA ASN A 160 -12.75 -2.50 -23.40
C ASN A 160 -12.96 -2.31 -21.89
N LYS A 161 -12.51 -3.25 -21.04
CA LYS A 161 -12.52 -3.09 -19.58
C LYS A 161 -11.88 -1.81 -19.09
N LYS A 162 -10.92 -1.27 -19.83
CA LYS A 162 -10.24 0.00 -19.49
C LYS A 162 -11.19 1.21 -19.51
N MET A 163 -12.29 1.13 -20.24
CA MET A 163 -13.30 2.19 -20.30
C MET A 163 -14.18 2.24 -19.04
N TYR A 164 -14.15 1.18 -18.23
CA TYR A 164 -15.01 0.99 -17.05
C TYR A 164 -14.21 0.93 -15.73
N ASP A 165 -12.91 0.63 -15.77
CA ASP A 165 -12.12 0.28 -14.59
C ASP A 165 -11.81 1.45 -13.64
N GLN A 166 -12.16 2.68 -14.03
CA GLN A 166 -11.97 3.90 -13.24
C GLN A 166 -10.57 4.01 -12.61
N LEU A 167 -9.53 3.67 -13.40
CA LEU A 167 -8.15 3.76 -12.93
C LEU A 167 -7.83 5.16 -12.44
N ALA A 168 -7.56 5.31 -11.15
CA ALA A 168 -7.16 6.55 -10.53
C ALA A 168 -5.78 6.43 -9.89
N ALA A 169 -4.97 7.48 -10.00
CA ALA A 169 -3.63 7.52 -9.44
C ALA A 169 -3.25 8.95 -9.04
N GLY A 170 -2.42 9.05 -8.00
CA GLY A 170 -1.94 10.34 -7.54
C GLY A 170 -0.99 10.27 -6.36
N MET A 171 -0.58 11.46 -5.92
CA MET A 171 0.27 11.60 -4.73
C MET A 171 -0.53 11.33 -3.46
N SER A 172 0.11 10.67 -2.52
CA SER A 172 -0.46 10.36 -1.22
C SER A 172 0.39 10.87 -0.07
N THR A 173 -0.28 11.15 1.04
CA THR A 173 0.35 11.45 2.32
C THR A 173 -0.29 10.57 3.39
N SER A 174 0.47 10.18 4.42
CA SER A 174 -0.11 9.49 5.56
C SER A 174 0.52 9.90 6.88
N ALA A 175 -0.19 9.63 7.96
CA ALA A 175 0.29 9.72 9.32
C ALA A 175 -0.03 8.43 10.05
N PHE A 176 0.94 7.90 10.78
CA PHE A 176 0.84 6.66 11.56
C PHE A 176 1.20 6.91 13.01
N MET A 177 0.48 6.25 13.88
CA MET A 177 0.79 6.15 15.29
C MET A 177 0.57 4.72 15.76
N GLY A 178 1.56 4.13 16.41
CA GLY A 178 1.47 2.75 16.87
C GLY A 178 2.60 2.35 17.81
N TYR A 179 2.61 1.08 18.17
CA TYR A 179 3.61 0.48 19.03
C TYR A 179 4.59 -0.35 18.20
N ILE A 180 5.87 -0.24 18.50
CA ILE A 180 6.93 -1.08 17.94
C ILE A 180 7.61 -1.87 19.05
N ASN A 181 7.86 -3.16 18.78
CA ASN A 181 8.57 -4.06 19.67
C ASN A 181 9.75 -4.70 18.95
N ILE A 182 10.97 -4.32 19.36
CA ILE A 182 12.22 -4.94 18.89
C ILE A 182 13.02 -5.36 20.12
N SER A 183 12.66 -6.51 20.71
CA SER A 183 13.26 -6.97 21.96
C SER A 183 14.44 -7.91 21.71
N LYS A 184 15.56 -7.68 22.39
CA LYS A 184 16.71 -8.63 22.39
C LYS A 184 16.38 -9.96 23.09
N LYS A 185 15.35 -10.00 23.94
CA LYS A 185 14.99 -11.19 24.75
C LYS A 185 13.82 -11.98 24.15
N SER A 186 12.91 -11.37 23.41
CA SER A 186 11.76 -12.02 22.80
C SER A 186 12.03 -12.23 21.31
N GLY A 187 11.80 -13.43 20.81
CA GLY A 187 12.00 -13.76 19.38
C GLY A 187 10.98 -13.12 18.44
N ILE A 188 10.00 -12.36 18.96
CA ILE A 188 8.94 -11.76 18.15
C ILE A 188 9.14 -10.25 18.07
N HIS A 189 9.41 -9.76 16.86
CA HIS A 189 9.59 -8.35 16.57
C HIS A 189 8.47 -7.89 15.64
N PHE A 190 7.75 -6.84 16.02
CA PHE A 190 6.60 -6.35 15.24
C PHE A 190 6.36 -4.87 15.51
N TYR A 191 5.60 -4.25 14.64
CA TYR A 191 4.91 -3.00 14.93
C TYR A 191 3.43 -3.11 14.58
N THR A 192 2.59 -2.35 15.27
CA THR A 192 1.16 -2.29 15.02
C THR A 192 0.60 -0.93 15.40
N GLY A 193 -0.43 -0.47 14.71
CA GLY A 193 -1.02 0.82 14.97
C GLY A 193 -2.02 1.25 13.93
N PHE A 194 -2.37 2.52 13.98
CA PHE A 194 -3.34 3.13 13.06
C PHE A 194 -2.62 4.05 12.08
N GLU A 195 -3.05 4.01 10.84
CA GLU A 195 -2.59 4.91 9.77
C GLU A 195 -3.78 5.62 9.15
N LEU A 196 -3.68 6.93 9.02
CA LEU A 196 -4.59 7.73 8.22
C LEU A 196 -3.87 8.13 6.94
N MET A 197 -4.38 7.69 5.79
CA MET A 197 -3.86 8.02 4.48
C MET A 197 -4.83 8.90 3.71
N ARG A 198 -4.29 9.84 2.96
CA ARG A 198 -5.00 10.68 2.01
C ARG A 198 -4.24 10.76 0.71
N ALA A 199 -4.92 10.48 -0.41
CA ALA A 199 -4.38 10.62 -1.75
C ALA A 199 -5.20 11.61 -2.58
N PHE A 200 -4.50 12.40 -3.39
CA PHE A 200 -5.06 13.32 -4.37
C PHE A 200 -4.91 12.65 -5.73
N SER A 201 -5.96 11.94 -6.14
CA SER A 201 -5.93 11.06 -7.31
C SER A 201 -6.68 11.69 -8.47
N TYR A 202 -6.18 11.43 -9.68
CA TYR A 202 -6.85 11.78 -10.93
C TYR A 202 -7.09 10.52 -11.74
N ASN A 203 -8.20 10.50 -12.47
CA ASN A 203 -8.45 9.40 -13.39
C ASN A 203 -7.36 9.39 -14.48
N GLN A 204 -6.85 8.21 -14.77
CA GLN A 204 -5.76 8.00 -15.74
C GLN A 204 -6.27 7.51 -17.10
N ARG A 205 -7.60 7.35 -17.26
CA ARG A 205 -8.21 6.91 -18.51
C ARG A 205 -8.59 8.10 -19.37
N THR A 206 -8.27 8.02 -20.65
CA THR A 206 -8.63 9.04 -21.65
C THR A 206 -10.12 9.00 -21.98
N TYR A 207 -10.78 7.90 -21.71
CA TYR A 207 -12.20 7.72 -21.96
C TYR A 207 -12.85 6.88 -20.85
N ASN A 208 -13.98 7.36 -20.35
CA ASN A 208 -14.87 6.62 -19.46
C ASN A 208 -16.26 6.54 -20.12
N HIS A 209 -16.81 5.34 -20.19
CA HIS A 209 -18.05 5.10 -20.91
C HIS A 209 -19.27 5.80 -20.29
N ILE A 210 -19.30 5.93 -18.95
CA ILE A 210 -20.42 6.55 -18.23
C ILE A 210 -20.50 8.04 -18.53
N VAL A 211 -19.34 8.71 -18.61
CA VAL A 211 -19.25 10.17 -18.82
C VAL A 211 -19.17 10.51 -20.31
N GLY A 212 -18.83 9.53 -21.16
CA GLY A 212 -18.61 9.76 -22.59
C GLY A 212 -17.34 10.53 -22.92
N GLY A 213 -16.36 10.55 -21.98
CA GLY A 213 -15.11 11.28 -22.10
C GLY A 213 -14.18 11.07 -20.91
N PRO A 214 -13.12 11.87 -20.77
CA PRO A 214 -12.22 11.80 -19.63
C PRO A 214 -12.90 12.31 -18.35
N ILE A 215 -12.57 11.72 -17.19
CA ILE A 215 -12.98 12.24 -15.89
C ILE A 215 -11.86 13.16 -15.38
N GLU A 216 -12.05 14.46 -15.45
CA GLU A 216 -11.04 15.47 -15.04
C GLU A 216 -11.08 15.81 -13.55
N LYS A 217 -12.14 15.39 -12.83
CA LYS A 217 -12.33 15.73 -11.42
C LYS A 217 -11.28 15.06 -10.56
N MET A 218 -10.60 15.86 -9.73
CA MET A 218 -9.71 15.34 -8.66
C MET A 218 -10.55 14.60 -7.61
N ARG A 219 -10.07 13.44 -7.21
CA ARG A 219 -10.62 12.61 -6.13
C ARG A 219 -9.80 12.77 -4.87
N ASN A 220 -10.48 12.71 -3.74
CA ASN A 220 -9.88 12.67 -2.42
C ASN A 220 -10.02 11.25 -1.86
N ASP A 221 -9.06 10.40 -2.18
CA ASP A 221 -9.06 9.00 -1.78
C ASP A 221 -8.39 8.87 -0.41
N SER A 222 -9.18 8.53 0.61
CA SER A 222 -8.70 8.49 1.98
C SER A 222 -9.05 7.18 2.66
N PHE A 223 -8.18 6.72 3.56
CA PHE A 223 -8.34 5.49 4.32
C PHE A 223 -7.95 5.70 5.78
N LEU A 224 -8.70 5.05 6.67
CA LEU A 224 -8.26 4.75 8.03
C LEU A 224 -7.84 3.28 8.06
N GLY A 225 -6.58 3.00 8.37
CA GLY A 225 -6.01 1.66 8.37
C GLY A 225 -5.59 1.20 9.76
N PHE A 226 -5.74 -0.10 10.03
CA PHE A 226 -5.05 -0.79 11.11
C PHE A 226 -3.92 -1.61 10.50
N LYS A 227 -2.69 -1.25 10.84
CA LYS A 227 -1.47 -1.81 10.25
C LYS A 227 -0.74 -2.71 11.23
N PHE A 228 -0.25 -3.82 10.71
CA PHE A 228 0.65 -4.75 11.39
C PHE A 228 1.85 -5.03 10.49
N GLY A 229 3.05 -4.94 11.04
CA GLY A 229 4.28 -5.31 10.36
C GLY A 229 5.10 -6.30 11.20
N TRP A 230 5.50 -7.39 10.59
CA TRP A 230 6.42 -8.35 11.22
C TRP A 230 7.85 -7.95 10.91
N ILE A 231 8.61 -7.62 11.94
CA ILE A 231 9.97 -7.12 11.81
C ILE A 231 10.94 -8.29 11.73
N VAL A 232 11.75 -8.29 10.67
CA VAL A 232 12.91 -9.18 10.51
C VAL A 232 14.16 -8.31 10.56
N PRO A 233 14.89 -8.27 11.69
CA PRO A 233 16.08 -7.46 11.83
C PRO A 233 17.19 -7.93 10.89
N ILE A 234 17.82 -6.99 10.18
CA ILE A 234 19.03 -7.24 9.40
C ILE A 234 20.21 -6.92 10.32
N SER A 235 20.64 -7.92 11.13
CA SER A 235 21.81 -7.72 11.99
C SER A 235 23.10 -7.90 11.20
N LYS A 236 24.06 -7.00 11.35
CA LYS A 236 25.46 -7.31 11.00
C LYS A 236 25.92 -8.42 11.94
N ARG A 237 26.36 -9.55 11.41
CA ARG A 237 27.03 -10.58 12.17
C ARG A 237 28.28 -9.94 12.78
N SER A 238 28.27 -9.69 14.09
CA SER A 238 29.49 -9.39 14.82
C SER A 238 30.40 -10.63 14.67
N THR A 239 31.56 -10.43 14.06
CA THR A 239 32.62 -11.46 14.05
C THR A 239 32.97 -11.66 15.50
N ARG A 240 32.56 -12.79 16.11
CA ARG A 240 33.10 -13.20 17.40
C ARG A 240 34.55 -13.51 17.17
N ASP A 241 35.44 -12.74 17.79
CA ASP A 241 36.84 -13.08 17.89
C ASP A 241 36.94 -14.45 18.60
N PHE A 242 37.33 -15.45 17.85
CA PHE A 242 37.66 -16.75 18.43
C PHE A 242 39.02 -16.60 19.10
N TYR A 243 39.02 -16.48 20.42
CA TYR A 243 40.26 -16.66 21.20
C TYR A 243 40.57 -18.13 21.23
N TYR A 244 41.66 -18.56 20.55
CA TYR A 244 42.28 -19.88 20.79
C TYR A 244 43.16 -19.71 22.02
N PHE A 245 42.90 -20.52 23.02
CA PHE A 245 43.80 -20.77 24.16
C PHE A 245 44.69 -21.96 23.83
#